data_8117db4ca24aa3f93abac53727c1493e
#
_entry.id   8117db4ca24aa3f93abac53727c1493e
#
_cell.length_a   1.000
_cell.length_b   1.000
_cell.length_c   1.000
_cell.angle_alpha   90.00
_cell.angle_beta   90.00
_cell.angle_gamma   90.00
#
_symmetry.space_group_name_H-M   'P 1'
#
loop_
_entity.id
_entity.type
_entity.pdbx_description
1 polymer ?
#
loop_
_entity_poly.entity_id
_entity_poly.type
_entity_poly.pdbx_seq_one_letter_code
_entity_poly.pdbx_strand_id
1 'polypeptide(L)'
;MPARYDFRKIISESYGVLLVAAVIGLAAGYLLENHLPRHVAIFLMMVPPLNSMGGNIGSVLAARLSSALHLGVVTPDFQRQRVLGINITASGVLGIISFFVIGASFFFIEYLVFSGALMTSFKIMLIFFSAGLLLTVILIGVTVTSTFISYKRGIDPDNVVMPIVTTLGDIGGIASLIILIHLIGV
;
A
#
# COMPACT_ATOMS: atom_id res chain seq x y z
N MET A 1 -24.36 21.79 13.14
CA MET A 1 -24.53 22.32 11.76
C MET A 1 -24.38 21.15 10.81
N PRO A 2 -25.30 20.92 9.87
CA PRO A 2 -25.07 19.88 8.87
C PRO A 2 -23.84 20.22 8.05
N ALA A 3 -22.90 19.31 7.95
CA ALA A 3 -21.74 19.47 7.08
C ALA A 3 -22.24 19.74 5.65
N ARG A 4 -22.05 20.95 5.14
CA ARG A 4 -22.33 21.25 3.74
C ARG A 4 -21.24 20.57 2.90
N TYR A 5 -21.60 19.44 2.30
CA TYR A 5 -20.78 18.84 1.27
C TYR A 5 -20.72 19.81 0.09
N ASP A 6 -19.57 20.45 -0.11
CA ASP A 6 -19.37 21.32 -1.28
C ASP A 6 -18.76 20.48 -2.41
N PHE A 7 -19.60 20.19 -3.41
CA PHE A 7 -19.22 19.40 -4.59
C PHE A 7 -17.98 19.97 -5.31
N ARG A 8 -17.90 21.31 -5.43
CA ARG A 8 -16.75 21.95 -6.10
C ARG A 8 -15.47 21.76 -5.32
N LYS A 9 -15.54 21.84 -3.99
CA LYS A 9 -14.39 21.62 -3.11
C LYS A 9 -13.87 20.18 -3.22
N ILE A 10 -14.77 19.19 -3.17
CA ILE A 10 -14.41 17.78 -3.30
C ILE A 10 -13.71 17.55 -4.63
N ILE A 11 -14.28 18.02 -5.76
CA ILE A 11 -13.68 17.85 -7.09
C ILE A 11 -12.31 18.52 -7.17
N SER A 12 -12.18 19.76 -6.71
CA SER A 12 -10.92 20.53 -6.81
C SER A 12 -9.80 19.92 -5.96
N GLU A 13 -10.11 19.36 -4.80
CA GLU A 13 -9.13 18.71 -3.94
C GLU A 13 -8.71 17.32 -4.47
N SER A 14 -9.66 16.55 -5.01
CA SER A 14 -9.41 15.18 -5.48
C SER A 14 -8.82 15.12 -6.88
N TYR A 15 -9.26 15.97 -7.83
CA TYR A 15 -8.90 15.83 -9.25
C TYR A 15 -7.40 15.96 -9.50
N GLY A 16 -6.73 16.91 -8.88
CA GLY A 16 -5.29 17.10 -9.03
C GLY A 16 -4.49 15.89 -8.54
N VAL A 17 -4.89 15.33 -7.40
CA VAL A 17 -4.24 14.15 -6.81
C VAL A 17 -4.46 12.92 -7.70
N LEU A 18 -5.68 12.72 -8.21
CA LEU A 18 -6.00 11.61 -9.10
C LEU A 18 -5.28 11.68 -10.45
N LEU A 19 -5.08 12.89 -11.01
CA LEU A 19 -4.29 13.07 -12.23
C LEU A 19 -2.82 12.67 -12.02
N VAL A 20 -2.22 13.16 -10.93
CA VAL A 20 -0.85 12.79 -10.57
C VAL A 20 -0.76 11.28 -10.34
N ALA A 21 -1.75 10.70 -9.65
CA ALA A 21 -1.87 9.26 -9.43
C ALA A 21 -1.84 8.45 -10.73
N ALA A 22 -2.61 8.89 -11.74
CA ALA A 22 -2.68 8.22 -13.04
C ALA A 22 -1.32 8.24 -13.77
N VAL A 23 -0.63 9.37 -13.78
CA VAL A 23 0.71 9.50 -14.41
C VAL A 23 1.72 8.59 -13.70
N ILE A 24 1.70 8.57 -12.39
CA ILE A 24 2.57 7.73 -11.57
C ILE A 24 2.29 6.24 -11.81
N GLY A 25 1.00 5.83 -11.90
CA GLY A 25 0.62 4.46 -12.22
C GLY A 25 1.12 4.00 -13.59
N LEU A 26 1.07 4.87 -14.61
CA LEU A 26 1.66 4.59 -15.93
C LEU A 26 3.18 4.39 -15.86
N ALA A 27 3.89 5.25 -15.12
CA ALA A 27 5.32 5.11 -14.93
C ALA A 27 5.69 3.81 -14.19
N ALA A 28 4.92 3.41 -13.18
CA ALA A 28 5.10 2.16 -12.46
C ALA A 28 4.91 0.93 -13.37
N GLY A 29 3.89 0.94 -14.24
CA GLY A 29 3.68 -0.10 -15.25
C GLY A 29 4.85 -0.24 -16.22
N TYR A 30 5.40 0.88 -16.68
CA TYR A 30 6.58 0.90 -17.56
C TYR A 30 7.84 0.34 -16.86
N LEU A 31 8.03 0.67 -15.59
CA LEU A 31 9.14 0.11 -14.80
C LEU A 31 9.01 -1.42 -14.64
N LEU A 32 7.80 -1.91 -14.44
CA LEU A 32 7.55 -3.34 -14.33
C LEU A 32 7.93 -4.08 -15.61
N GLU A 33 7.54 -3.58 -16.79
CA GLU A 33 7.82 -4.21 -18.09
C GLU A 33 9.32 -4.46 -18.30
N ASN A 34 10.17 -3.52 -17.90
CA ASN A 34 11.61 -3.58 -18.12
C ASN A 34 12.39 -4.49 -17.14
N HIS A 35 11.76 -4.98 -16.07
CA HIS A 35 12.45 -5.70 -14.99
C HIS A 35 11.90 -7.10 -14.72
N LEU A 36 11.02 -7.62 -15.59
CA LEU A 36 10.41 -8.93 -15.39
C LEU A 36 11.37 -10.09 -15.74
N PRO A 37 11.52 -11.08 -14.85
CA PRO A 37 12.30 -12.30 -15.09
C PRO A 37 11.56 -13.26 -16.03
N ARG A 38 12.22 -14.39 -16.37
CA ARG A 38 11.67 -15.41 -17.31
C ARG A 38 10.32 -16.00 -16.88
N HIS A 39 10.00 -16.06 -15.59
CA HIS A 39 8.71 -16.50 -15.05
C HIS A 39 7.68 -15.35 -14.99
N VAL A 40 7.54 -14.64 -16.09
CA VAL A 40 6.74 -13.40 -16.21
C VAL A 40 5.31 -13.56 -15.67
N ALA A 41 4.66 -14.69 -15.98
CA ALA A 41 3.24 -14.88 -15.67
C ALA A 41 2.94 -14.79 -14.16
N ILE A 42 3.70 -15.49 -13.31
CA ILE A 42 3.43 -15.49 -11.88
C ILE A 42 3.73 -14.14 -11.22
N PHE A 43 4.77 -13.44 -11.67
CA PHE A 43 5.10 -12.11 -11.16
C PHE A 43 4.06 -11.07 -11.56
N LEU A 44 3.51 -11.14 -12.78
CA LEU A 44 2.38 -10.30 -13.19
C LEU A 44 1.13 -10.58 -12.36
N MET A 45 0.87 -11.86 -12.02
CA MET A 45 -0.24 -12.23 -11.14
C MET A 45 -0.08 -11.70 -9.70
N MET A 46 1.15 -11.47 -9.24
CA MET A 46 1.43 -10.94 -7.91
C MET A 46 1.10 -9.45 -7.76
N VAL A 47 1.24 -8.65 -8.82
CA VAL A 47 1.13 -7.18 -8.75
C VAL A 47 -0.24 -6.71 -8.27
N PRO A 48 -1.39 -7.18 -8.83
CA PRO A 48 -2.70 -6.71 -8.38
C PRO A 48 -2.97 -6.96 -6.89
N PRO A 49 -2.79 -8.18 -6.34
CA PRO A 49 -3.04 -8.40 -4.91
C PRO A 49 -2.02 -7.69 -4.01
N LEU A 50 -0.76 -7.52 -4.45
CA LEU A 50 0.25 -6.77 -3.70
C LEU A 50 -0.17 -5.31 -3.54
N ASN A 51 -0.50 -4.65 -4.64
CA ASN A 51 -0.89 -3.24 -4.67
C ASN A 51 -2.22 -3.02 -3.95
N SER A 52 -3.24 -3.83 -4.27
CA SER A 52 -4.57 -3.72 -3.65
C SER A 52 -4.52 -3.90 -2.14
N MET A 53 -3.80 -4.91 -1.65
CA MET A 53 -3.70 -5.15 -0.21
C MET A 53 -2.91 -4.04 0.50
N GLY A 54 -1.79 -3.59 -0.07
CA GLY A 54 -1.02 -2.46 0.46
C GLY A 54 -1.87 -1.20 0.53
N GLY A 55 -2.52 -0.82 -0.57
CA GLY A 55 -3.41 0.33 -0.64
C GLY A 55 -4.57 0.27 0.37
N ASN A 56 -5.19 -0.90 0.55
CA ASN A 56 -6.27 -1.11 1.51
C ASN A 56 -5.79 -0.94 2.96
N ILE A 57 -4.64 -1.51 3.33
CA ILE A 57 -4.06 -1.35 4.67
C ILE A 57 -3.81 0.13 4.97
N GLY A 58 -3.21 0.84 4.04
CA GLY A 58 -2.93 2.26 4.19
C GLY A 58 -4.20 3.12 4.24
N SER A 59 -5.19 2.84 3.39
CA SER A 59 -6.46 3.57 3.37
C SER A 59 -7.27 3.36 4.67
N VAL A 60 -7.30 2.14 5.20
CA VAL A 60 -7.94 1.86 6.50
C VAL A 60 -7.24 2.61 7.63
N LEU A 61 -5.89 2.66 7.62
CA LEU A 61 -5.14 3.44 8.58
C LEU A 61 -5.44 4.92 8.45
N ALA A 62 -5.50 5.47 7.22
CA ALA A 62 -5.83 6.86 6.94
C ALA A 62 -7.20 7.25 7.52
N ALA A 63 -8.24 6.46 7.23
CA ALA A 63 -9.59 6.71 7.72
C ALA A 63 -9.67 6.70 9.26
N ARG A 64 -8.99 5.74 9.91
CA ARG A 64 -8.92 5.69 11.37
C ARG A 64 -8.19 6.87 11.98
N LEU A 65 -7.06 7.29 11.39
CA LEU A 65 -6.31 8.46 11.87
C LEU A 65 -7.07 9.76 11.62
N SER A 66 -7.73 9.91 10.46
CA SER A 66 -8.59 11.06 10.17
C SER A 66 -9.69 11.18 11.22
N SER A 67 -10.42 10.12 11.50
CA SER A 67 -11.45 10.10 12.54
C SER A 67 -10.88 10.44 13.93
N ALA A 68 -9.72 9.88 14.29
CA ALA A 68 -9.08 10.13 15.59
C ALA A 68 -8.62 11.58 15.76
N LEU A 69 -8.16 12.22 14.68
CA LEU A 69 -7.79 13.65 14.66
C LEU A 69 -9.02 14.55 14.82
N HIS A 70 -10.12 14.27 14.10
CA HIS A 70 -11.36 15.05 14.20
C HIS A 70 -12.01 14.94 15.59
N LEU A 71 -11.87 13.79 16.25
CA LEU A 71 -12.34 13.58 17.62
C LEU A 71 -11.39 14.14 18.69
N GLY A 72 -10.22 14.65 18.30
CA GLY A 72 -9.21 15.17 19.23
C GLY A 72 -8.54 14.09 20.09
N VAL A 73 -8.69 12.78 19.72
CA VAL A 73 -8.07 11.65 20.44
C VAL A 73 -6.61 11.47 20.05
N VAL A 74 -6.23 11.93 18.86
CA VAL A 74 -4.86 12.01 18.35
C VAL A 74 -4.58 13.47 17.99
N THR A 75 -3.39 13.96 18.33
CA THR A 75 -2.86 15.24 17.89
C THR A 75 -1.98 15.07 16.66
N PRO A 76 -1.93 16.03 15.71
CA PRO A 76 -1.17 15.87 14.47
C PRO A 76 0.33 16.14 14.69
N ASP A 77 0.92 15.48 15.65
CA ASP A 77 2.34 15.52 15.95
C ASP A 77 2.89 14.09 16.13
N PHE A 78 4.21 13.94 15.91
CA PHE A 78 4.89 12.64 15.96
C PHE A 78 5.28 12.22 17.38
N GLN A 79 4.67 12.81 18.41
CA GLN A 79 4.90 12.38 19.77
C GLN A 79 4.28 11.01 20.04
N ARG A 80 4.74 10.35 21.09
CA ARG A 80 4.26 9.01 21.44
C ARG A 80 2.82 9.08 21.97
N GLN A 81 1.87 8.69 21.14
CA GLN A 81 0.45 8.65 21.45
C GLN A 81 -0.04 7.21 21.42
N ARG A 82 -0.74 6.78 22.47
CA ARG A 82 -1.22 5.39 22.60
C ARG A 82 -2.12 4.98 21.45
N VAL A 83 -3.08 5.82 21.07
CA VAL A 83 -4.04 5.52 20.00
C VAL A 83 -3.35 5.44 18.64
N LEU A 84 -2.40 6.33 18.35
CA LEU A 84 -1.58 6.27 17.14
C LEU A 84 -0.80 4.95 17.09
N GLY A 85 -0.12 4.58 18.18
CA GLY A 85 0.62 3.34 18.26
C GLY A 85 -0.23 2.09 18.03
N ILE A 86 -1.43 2.03 18.61
CA ILE A 86 -2.37 0.92 18.40
C ILE A 86 -2.75 0.79 16.93
N ASN A 87 -3.07 1.90 16.25
CA ASN A 87 -3.48 1.88 14.85
C ASN A 87 -2.32 1.46 13.93
N ILE A 88 -1.10 1.94 14.17
CA ILE A 88 0.12 1.54 13.44
C ILE A 88 0.37 0.04 13.64
N THR A 89 0.35 -0.44 14.87
CA THR A 89 0.60 -1.86 15.17
C THR A 89 -0.46 -2.76 14.55
N ALA A 90 -1.74 -2.38 14.63
CA ALA A 90 -2.82 -3.14 14.00
C ALA A 90 -2.65 -3.23 12.48
N SER A 91 -2.26 -2.12 11.81
CA SER A 91 -1.98 -2.13 10.38
C SER A 91 -0.78 -3.01 10.01
N GLY A 92 0.27 -2.99 10.83
CA GLY A 92 1.43 -3.88 10.65
C GLY A 92 1.08 -5.35 10.79
N VAL A 93 0.30 -5.72 11.81
CA VAL A 93 -0.17 -7.10 12.01
C VAL A 93 -1.06 -7.57 10.86
N LEU A 94 -2.00 -6.71 10.41
CA LEU A 94 -2.82 -7.00 9.24
C LEU A 94 -1.96 -7.23 7.99
N GLY A 95 -0.92 -6.42 7.78
CA GLY A 95 0.04 -6.61 6.69
C GLY A 95 0.74 -7.97 6.76
N ILE A 96 1.30 -8.32 7.92
CA ILE A 96 1.97 -9.62 8.12
C ILE A 96 1.04 -10.78 7.78
N ILE A 97 -0.17 -10.81 8.35
CA ILE A 97 -1.11 -11.90 8.14
C ILE A 97 -1.56 -11.97 6.68
N SER A 98 -1.96 -10.84 6.09
CA SER A 98 -2.48 -10.81 4.72
C SER A 98 -1.45 -11.21 3.69
N PHE A 99 -0.23 -10.66 3.75
CA PHE A 99 0.82 -11.00 2.80
C PHE A 99 1.36 -12.41 2.99
N PHE A 100 1.34 -12.95 4.20
CA PHE A 100 1.67 -14.35 4.44
C PHE A 100 0.63 -15.28 3.78
N VAL A 101 -0.66 -15.05 3.98
CA VAL A 101 -1.74 -15.88 3.42
C VAL A 101 -1.72 -15.84 1.89
N ILE A 102 -1.59 -14.64 1.30
CA ILE A 102 -1.54 -14.50 -0.16
C ILE A 102 -0.24 -15.10 -0.72
N GLY A 103 0.90 -14.89 -0.05
CA GLY A 103 2.18 -15.49 -0.43
C GLY A 103 2.13 -17.03 -0.41
N ALA A 104 1.50 -17.61 0.61
CA ALA A 104 1.26 -19.05 0.67
C ALA A 104 0.36 -19.53 -0.49
N SER A 105 -0.63 -18.75 -0.90
CA SER A 105 -1.44 -19.05 -2.08
C SER A 105 -0.60 -19.10 -3.36
N PHE A 106 0.35 -18.19 -3.54
CA PHE A 106 1.27 -18.18 -4.68
C PHE A 106 2.24 -19.38 -4.65
N PHE A 107 2.66 -19.83 -3.47
CA PHE A 107 3.42 -21.09 -3.36
C PHE A 107 2.64 -22.27 -3.95
N PHE A 108 1.37 -22.43 -3.57
CA PHE A 108 0.54 -23.52 -4.09
C PHE A 108 0.24 -23.36 -5.58
N ILE A 109 0.02 -22.16 -6.08
CA ILE A 109 -0.20 -21.90 -7.51
C ILE A 109 1.03 -22.33 -8.31
N GLU A 110 2.23 -21.91 -7.91
CA GLU A 110 3.46 -22.27 -8.61
C GLU A 110 3.73 -23.77 -8.56
N TYR A 111 3.55 -24.38 -7.39
CA TYR A 111 3.83 -25.80 -7.20
C TYR A 111 2.83 -26.70 -7.92
N LEU A 112 1.52 -26.42 -7.82
CA LEU A 112 0.46 -27.30 -8.34
C LEU A 112 0.03 -26.97 -9.77
N VAL A 113 0.00 -25.70 -10.16
CA VAL A 113 -0.52 -25.27 -11.46
C VAL A 113 0.60 -25.14 -12.49
N PHE A 114 1.70 -24.50 -12.11
CA PHE A 114 2.86 -24.33 -13.00
C PHE A 114 3.87 -25.47 -12.91
N SER A 115 3.63 -26.47 -12.06
CA SER A 115 4.53 -27.64 -11.85
C SER A 115 5.95 -27.20 -11.50
N GLY A 116 6.10 -26.11 -10.77
CA GLY A 116 7.37 -25.53 -10.36
C GLY A 116 8.09 -26.42 -9.33
N ALA A 117 9.41 -26.31 -9.27
CA ALA A 117 10.19 -26.99 -8.24
C ALA A 117 9.84 -26.42 -6.85
N LEU A 118 9.84 -27.28 -5.84
CA LEU A 118 9.53 -26.89 -4.45
C LEU A 118 10.34 -25.66 -3.99
N MET A 119 11.63 -25.62 -4.33
CA MET A 119 12.51 -24.50 -3.99
C MET A 119 12.10 -23.19 -4.68
N THR A 120 11.70 -23.24 -5.94
CA THR A 120 11.21 -22.09 -6.71
C THR A 120 9.91 -21.57 -6.10
N SER A 121 8.96 -22.47 -5.80
CA SER A 121 7.68 -22.10 -5.17
C SER A 121 7.88 -21.43 -3.81
N PHE A 122 8.82 -21.92 -3.01
CA PHE A 122 9.18 -21.32 -1.73
C PHE A 122 9.81 -19.92 -1.90
N LYS A 123 10.70 -19.74 -2.87
CA LYS A 123 11.27 -18.43 -3.20
C LYS A 123 10.20 -17.43 -3.62
N ILE A 124 9.25 -17.83 -4.45
CA ILE A 124 8.12 -17.01 -4.90
C ILE A 124 7.27 -16.53 -3.72
N MET A 125 6.91 -17.45 -2.81
CA MET A 125 6.21 -17.09 -1.57
C MET A 125 7.02 -16.08 -0.74
N LEU A 126 8.32 -16.30 -0.58
CA LEU A 126 9.20 -15.43 0.20
C LEU A 126 9.33 -14.05 -0.43
N ILE A 127 9.46 -13.97 -1.76
CA ILE A 127 9.49 -12.69 -2.51
C ILE A 127 8.21 -11.90 -2.25
N PHE A 128 7.04 -12.52 -2.44
CA PHE A 128 5.76 -11.84 -2.26
C PHE A 128 5.56 -11.35 -0.82
N PHE A 129 5.83 -12.23 0.15
CA PHE A 129 5.70 -11.91 1.57
C PHE A 129 6.62 -10.75 1.97
N SER A 130 7.91 -10.83 1.60
CA SER A 130 8.88 -9.80 1.96
C SER A 130 8.61 -8.46 1.24
N ALA A 131 8.19 -8.51 -0.03
CA ALA A 131 7.76 -7.31 -0.77
C ALA A 131 6.55 -6.65 -0.11
N GLY A 132 5.56 -7.45 0.32
CA GLY A 132 4.39 -6.96 1.04
C GLY A 132 4.71 -6.35 2.39
N LEU A 133 5.66 -6.92 3.15
CA LEU A 133 6.13 -6.34 4.41
C LEU A 133 6.84 -5.01 4.19
N LEU A 134 7.73 -4.93 3.21
CA LEU A 134 8.42 -3.69 2.85
C LEU A 134 7.41 -2.61 2.45
N LEU A 135 6.45 -2.96 1.60
CA LEU A 135 5.36 -2.07 1.20
C LEU A 135 4.54 -1.60 2.41
N THR A 136 4.19 -2.49 3.33
CA THR A 136 3.43 -2.15 4.54
C THR A 136 4.14 -1.09 5.37
N VAL A 137 5.44 -1.24 5.59
CA VAL A 137 6.24 -0.26 6.36
C VAL A 137 6.26 1.10 5.66
N ILE A 138 6.48 1.11 4.35
CA ILE A 138 6.46 2.34 3.54
C ILE A 138 5.11 3.04 3.65
N LEU A 139 4.01 2.29 3.44
CA LEU A 139 2.67 2.86 3.41
C LEU A 139 2.19 3.33 4.80
N ILE A 140 2.56 2.67 5.88
CA ILE A 140 2.29 3.17 7.24
C ILE A 140 2.95 4.55 7.43
N GLY A 141 4.22 4.69 7.06
CA GLY A 141 4.95 5.95 7.15
C GLY A 141 4.33 7.06 6.31
N VAL A 142 4.01 6.76 5.05
CA VAL A 142 3.33 7.68 4.13
C VAL A 142 1.96 8.09 4.66
N THR A 143 1.16 7.14 5.13
CA THR A 143 -0.20 7.40 5.63
C THR A 143 -0.18 8.33 6.83
N VAL A 144 0.63 8.02 7.85
CA VAL A 144 0.72 8.86 9.06
C VAL A 144 1.18 10.28 8.70
N THR A 145 2.22 10.39 7.87
CA THR A 145 2.79 11.68 7.49
C THR A 145 1.80 12.51 6.68
N SER A 146 1.19 11.92 5.64
CA SER A 146 0.22 12.63 4.79
C SER A 146 -1.03 13.04 5.56
N THR A 147 -1.55 12.19 6.45
CA THR A 147 -2.70 12.49 7.30
C THR A 147 -2.41 13.70 8.21
N PHE A 148 -1.26 13.71 8.87
CA PHE A 148 -0.88 14.82 9.75
C PHE A 148 -0.64 16.12 8.99
N ILE A 149 0.01 16.07 7.82
CA ILE A 149 0.25 17.26 7.00
C ILE A 149 -1.06 17.82 6.47
N SER A 150 -1.96 16.98 5.96
CA SER A 150 -3.27 17.43 5.44
C SER A 150 -4.09 18.08 6.53
N TYR A 151 -4.20 17.45 7.70
CA TYR A 151 -4.94 17.98 8.83
C TYR A 151 -4.38 19.34 9.32
N LYS A 152 -3.04 19.48 9.46
CA LYS A 152 -2.39 20.74 9.84
C LYS A 152 -2.64 21.88 8.84
N ARG A 153 -2.82 21.53 7.57
CA ARG A 153 -3.12 22.51 6.51
C ARG A 153 -4.60 22.84 6.37
N GLY A 154 -5.46 22.26 7.21
CA GLY A 154 -6.92 22.45 7.11
C GLY A 154 -7.55 21.75 5.89
N ILE A 155 -6.81 20.81 5.27
CA ILE A 155 -7.30 19.97 4.18
C ILE A 155 -7.88 18.71 4.82
N ASP A 156 -9.05 18.27 4.34
CA ASP A 156 -9.67 17.03 4.82
C ASP A 156 -8.81 15.81 4.41
N PRO A 157 -8.23 15.06 5.38
CA PRO A 157 -7.40 13.90 5.07
C PRO A 157 -8.13 12.86 4.23
N ASP A 158 -9.45 12.69 4.41
CA ASP A 158 -10.24 11.67 3.70
C ASP A 158 -10.28 11.93 2.19
N ASN A 159 -10.16 13.19 1.75
CA ASN A 159 -10.18 13.56 0.34
C ASN A 159 -8.82 13.37 -0.36
N VAL A 160 -7.72 13.44 0.38
CA VAL A 160 -6.36 13.53 -0.20
C VAL A 160 -5.50 12.32 0.13
N VAL A 161 -5.59 11.79 1.35
CA VAL A 161 -4.66 10.76 1.80
C VAL A 161 -4.91 9.41 1.13
N MET A 162 -6.17 9.02 0.94
CA MET A 162 -6.49 7.74 0.29
C MET A 162 -5.91 7.64 -1.13
N PRO A 163 -6.12 8.63 -2.03
CA PRO A 163 -5.49 8.62 -3.35
C PRO A 163 -3.96 8.61 -3.31
N ILE A 164 -3.34 9.35 -2.38
CA ILE A 164 -1.89 9.36 -2.21
C ILE A 164 -1.39 7.96 -1.82
N VAL A 165 -2.03 7.34 -0.85
CA VAL A 165 -1.63 6.02 -0.33
C VAL A 165 -1.78 4.92 -1.38
N THR A 166 -2.89 4.90 -2.12
CA THR A 166 -3.10 3.91 -3.19
C THR A 166 -2.09 4.08 -4.30
N THR A 167 -1.83 5.32 -4.74
CA THR A 167 -0.84 5.60 -5.80
C THR A 167 0.58 5.22 -5.39
N LEU A 168 0.98 5.61 -4.18
CA LEU A 168 2.29 5.21 -3.64
C LEU A 168 2.35 3.71 -3.33
N GLY A 169 1.19 3.09 -3.07
CA GLY A 169 1.05 1.65 -3.00
C GLY A 169 1.37 0.96 -4.31
N ASP A 170 0.88 1.48 -5.42
CA ASP A 170 1.14 0.93 -6.75
C ASP A 170 2.63 0.98 -7.12
N ILE A 171 3.27 2.13 -6.94
CA ILE A 171 4.71 2.28 -7.21
C ILE A 171 5.54 1.47 -6.20
N GLY A 172 5.23 1.65 -4.92
CA GLY A 172 5.95 1.00 -3.84
C GLY A 172 5.85 -0.52 -3.90
N GLY A 173 4.69 -1.05 -4.30
CA GLY A 173 4.47 -2.47 -4.53
C GLY A 173 5.35 -3.01 -5.65
N ILE A 174 5.33 -2.36 -6.82
CA ILE A 174 6.17 -2.74 -7.96
C ILE A 174 7.67 -2.62 -7.61
N ALA A 175 8.08 -1.50 -7.01
CA ALA A 175 9.46 -1.30 -6.60
C ALA A 175 9.91 -2.35 -5.57
N SER A 176 9.09 -2.62 -4.55
CA SER A 176 9.37 -3.66 -3.55
C SER A 176 9.50 -5.03 -4.19
N LEU A 177 8.61 -5.38 -5.13
CA LEU A 177 8.65 -6.66 -5.85
C LEU A 177 9.94 -6.79 -6.66
N ILE A 178 10.30 -5.78 -7.45
CA ILE A 178 11.54 -5.76 -8.25
C ILE A 178 12.77 -5.91 -7.35
N ILE A 179 12.84 -5.17 -6.26
CA ILE A 179 13.97 -5.26 -5.31
C ILE A 179 14.11 -6.69 -4.76
N LEU A 180 13.00 -7.30 -4.34
CA LEU A 180 13.04 -8.64 -3.73
C LEU A 180 13.31 -9.74 -4.77
N ILE A 181 12.84 -9.59 -6.01
CA ILE A 181 13.21 -10.50 -7.12
C ILE A 181 14.73 -10.51 -7.32
N HIS A 182 15.37 -9.34 -7.36
CA HIS A 182 16.82 -9.24 -7.54
C HIS A 182 17.62 -9.73 -6.34
N LEU A 183 17.11 -9.53 -5.12
CA LEU A 183 17.80 -9.94 -3.88
C LEU A 183 17.73 -11.46 -3.65
N ILE A 184 16.59 -12.09 -3.91
CA ILE A 184 16.36 -13.51 -3.62
C ILE A 184 16.80 -14.39 -4.80
N GLY A 185 16.70 -13.88 -6.01
CA GLY A 185 17.10 -14.56 -7.26
C GLY A 185 16.17 -15.72 -7.63
N VAL A 186 15.38 -15.56 -8.69
CA VAL A 186 14.52 -16.60 -9.29
C VAL A 186 14.81 -16.70 -10.77
#